data_840387c8e406989a9ebd4581cbfd6dbf
#
_entry.id   840387c8e406989a9ebd4581cbfd6dbf
#
_cell.length_a   1.000
_cell.length_b   1.000
_cell.length_c   1.000
_cell.angle_alpha   90.00
_cell.angle_beta   90.00
_cell.angle_gamma   90.00
#
_symmetry.space_group_name_H-M   'P 1'
#
loop_
_entity.id
_entity.type
_entity.pdbx_description
1 polymer ?
#
loop_
_entity_poly.entity_id
_entity_poly.type
_entity_poly.pdbx_seq_one_letter_code
_entity_poly.pdbx_strand_id
1 'polypeptide(L)'
;YAAGRVIESFYNYNLEASDKIVAQFHEWMTGTGLLYLKSVNVPIATVFTTHATVIGRCIAGNNLPLYDGIMNYNSDEMARRFNVVARHSLEKKAAQYSDIFTTVSDITAQECRQFLGRAVDVVTPNGFEPSFTPATDEEYEQQRDAARAKLVEVASAMSGEDIPENAVLVGIGGRYEWKNKAFSLIW
;
A
#
# COMPACT_ATOMS: atom_id res chain seq x y z
N TYR A 1 -0.07 15.05 -12.50
CA TYR A 1 0.44 16.17 -13.29
C TYR A 1 0.61 17.43 -12.42
N ALA A 2 -0.44 17.93 -11.75
CA ALA A 2 -0.38 19.13 -10.93
C ALA A 2 0.70 19.06 -9.83
N ALA A 3 0.81 17.94 -9.12
CA ALA A 3 1.85 17.73 -8.11
C ALA A 3 3.27 17.87 -8.70
N GLY A 4 3.52 17.32 -9.89
CA GLY A 4 4.81 17.47 -10.57
C GLY A 4 5.14 18.93 -10.89
N ARG A 5 4.15 19.71 -11.34
CA ARG A 5 4.32 21.15 -11.58
C ARG A 5 4.59 21.96 -10.30
N VAL A 6 3.94 21.59 -9.21
CA VAL A 6 4.21 22.23 -7.90
C VAL A 6 5.65 21.95 -7.45
N ILE A 7 6.10 20.71 -7.58
CA ILE A 7 7.48 20.32 -7.23
C ILE A 7 8.51 21.06 -8.12
N GLU A 8 8.28 21.12 -9.43
CA GLU A 8 9.11 21.88 -10.35
C GLU A 8 9.15 23.37 -9.99
N SER A 9 7.99 23.98 -9.71
CA SER A 9 7.91 25.37 -9.28
C SER A 9 8.65 25.60 -7.96
N PHE A 10 8.48 24.69 -7.00
CA PHE A 10 9.19 24.78 -5.72
C PHE A 10 10.71 24.72 -5.93
N TYR A 11 11.18 23.81 -6.78
CA TYR A 11 12.60 23.71 -7.15
C TYR A 11 13.12 25.02 -7.75
N ASN A 12 12.42 25.54 -8.75
CA ASN A 12 12.88 26.72 -9.50
C ASN A 12 12.91 28.02 -8.70
N TYR A 13 12.02 28.16 -7.69
CA TYR A 13 11.84 29.42 -6.96
C TYR A 13 12.36 29.42 -5.53
N ASN A 14 12.63 28.27 -4.94
CA ASN A 14 12.97 28.18 -3.51
C ASN A 14 14.33 27.52 -3.25
N LEU A 15 14.98 26.99 -4.28
CA LEU A 15 16.23 26.21 -4.08
C LEU A 15 17.39 26.79 -4.89
N GLU A 16 18.57 26.61 -4.35
CA GLU A 16 19.84 26.97 -4.99
C GLU A 16 20.42 25.77 -5.78
N ALA A 17 21.36 26.03 -6.66
CA ALA A 17 22.01 24.99 -7.49
C ALA A 17 22.75 23.91 -6.67
N SER A 18 23.11 24.20 -5.42
CA SER A 18 23.73 23.26 -4.48
C SER A 18 22.76 22.31 -3.81
N ASP A 19 21.46 22.65 -3.80
CA ASP A 19 20.44 21.87 -3.12
C ASP A 19 20.11 20.59 -3.87
N LYS A 20 19.95 19.51 -3.12
CA LYS A 20 19.56 18.21 -3.66
C LYS A 20 18.17 17.84 -3.18
N ILE A 21 17.30 17.51 -4.14
CA ILE A 21 15.92 17.11 -3.88
C ILE A 21 15.69 15.66 -4.26
N VAL A 22 14.91 14.98 -3.43
CA VAL A 22 14.29 13.71 -3.74
C VAL A 22 12.78 13.88 -3.66
N ALA A 23 12.09 13.58 -4.76
CA ALA A 23 10.63 13.58 -4.80
C ALA A 23 10.13 12.13 -4.72
N GLN A 24 9.36 11.82 -3.67
CA GLN A 24 8.77 10.50 -3.49
C GLN A 24 7.30 10.50 -3.92
N PHE A 25 6.94 9.48 -4.71
CA PHE A 25 5.61 9.28 -5.27
C PHE A 25 5.06 7.92 -4.83
N HIS A 26 3.85 7.92 -4.29
CA HIS A 26 3.18 6.72 -3.85
C HIS A 26 2.02 6.36 -4.76
N GLU A 27 1.97 5.09 -5.17
CA GLU A 27 0.88 4.52 -5.95
C GLU A 27 0.70 5.14 -7.35
N TRP A 28 -0.02 4.45 -8.20
CA TRP A 28 -0.27 4.88 -9.59
C TRP A 28 -0.85 6.29 -9.72
N MET A 29 -1.62 6.74 -8.73
CA MET A 29 -2.28 8.06 -8.74
C MET A 29 -1.29 9.22 -8.79
N THR A 30 -0.11 9.06 -8.19
CA THR A 30 0.92 10.10 -8.19
C THR A 30 1.93 9.94 -9.33
N GLY A 31 1.90 8.82 -10.03
CA GLY A 31 2.83 8.48 -11.11
C GLY A 31 2.90 9.49 -12.24
N THR A 32 1.78 10.20 -12.54
CA THR A 32 1.80 11.29 -13.54
C THR A 32 2.70 12.45 -13.13
N GLY A 33 2.82 12.73 -11.82
CA GLY A 33 3.73 13.75 -11.31
C GLY A 33 5.20 13.38 -11.56
N LEU A 34 5.54 12.12 -11.29
CA LEU A 34 6.86 11.56 -11.57
C LEU A 34 7.20 11.65 -13.06
N LEU A 35 6.32 11.15 -13.91
CA LEU A 35 6.53 11.15 -15.36
C LEU A 35 6.65 12.56 -15.93
N TYR A 36 5.90 13.51 -15.36
CA TYR A 36 6.03 14.92 -15.69
C TYR A 36 7.45 15.43 -15.37
N LEU A 37 7.96 15.21 -14.15
CA LEU A 37 9.32 15.64 -13.77
C LEU A 37 10.38 15.06 -14.69
N LYS A 38 10.23 13.81 -15.09
CA LYS A 38 11.14 13.18 -16.07
C LYS A 38 11.03 13.81 -17.46
N SER A 39 9.85 14.28 -17.86
CA SER A 39 9.64 14.92 -19.17
C SER A 39 10.24 16.32 -19.27
N VAL A 40 10.28 17.06 -18.17
CA VAL A 40 10.86 18.43 -18.12
C VAL A 40 12.33 18.45 -17.73
N ASN A 41 12.91 17.27 -17.45
CA ASN A 41 14.33 17.07 -17.20
C ASN A 41 14.92 17.96 -16.09
N VAL A 42 14.17 18.18 -15.02
CA VAL A 42 14.68 18.88 -13.82
C VAL A 42 15.59 17.94 -13.00
N PRO A 43 16.62 18.45 -12.33
CA PRO A 43 17.59 17.64 -11.58
C PRO A 43 17.03 17.21 -10.20
N ILE A 44 15.88 16.56 -10.22
CA ILE A 44 15.18 16.04 -9.04
C ILE A 44 15.24 14.51 -9.11
N ALA A 45 15.83 13.88 -8.10
CA ALA A 45 15.79 12.42 -7.97
C ALA A 45 14.38 11.96 -7.59
N THR A 46 13.93 10.87 -8.18
CA THR A 46 12.57 10.36 -8.01
C THR A 46 12.56 8.99 -7.38
N VAL A 47 11.73 8.82 -6.34
CA VAL A 47 11.42 7.53 -5.74
C VAL A 47 9.96 7.20 -6.03
N PHE A 48 9.70 6.01 -6.55
CA PHE A 48 8.35 5.50 -6.73
C PHE A 48 8.12 4.34 -5.79
N THR A 49 7.04 4.40 -5.02
CA THR A 49 6.66 3.35 -4.07
C THR A 49 5.26 2.82 -4.41
N THR A 50 5.14 1.52 -4.69
CA THR A 50 3.83 0.87 -4.78
C THR A 50 3.59 -0.04 -3.57
N HIS A 51 2.40 0.04 -2.99
CA HIS A 51 2.00 -0.77 -1.83
C HIS A 51 1.27 -2.05 -2.24
N ALA A 52 0.68 -2.07 -3.41
CA ALA A 52 0.12 -3.23 -4.07
C ALA A 52 -0.11 -2.89 -5.54
N THR A 53 0.18 -3.81 -6.45
CA THR A 53 0.01 -3.54 -7.87
C THR A 53 -1.47 -3.46 -8.28
N VAL A 54 -1.77 -2.65 -9.27
CA VAL A 54 -3.14 -2.54 -9.83
C VAL A 54 -3.64 -3.92 -10.29
N ILE A 55 -2.79 -4.69 -10.96
CA ILE A 55 -3.15 -6.01 -11.47
C ILE A 55 -3.32 -7.02 -10.34
N GLY A 56 -2.42 -7.05 -9.35
CA GLY A 56 -2.54 -7.93 -8.19
C GLY A 56 -3.84 -7.72 -7.43
N ARG A 57 -4.21 -6.45 -7.20
CA ARG A 57 -5.50 -6.11 -6.57
C ARG A 57 -6.70 -6.60 -7.40
N CYS A 58 -6.65 -6.50 -8.72
CA CYS A 58 -7.72 -6.97 -9.58
C CYS A 58 -7.83 -8.50 -9.58
N ILE A 59 -6.72 -9.22 -9.64
CA ILE A 59 -6.69 -10.69 -9.61
C ILE A 59 -7.28 -11.18 -8.28
N ALA A 60 -6.74 -10.69 -7.15
CA ALA A 60 -7.22 -11.08 -5.82
C ALA A 60 -8.69 -10.69 -5.59
N GLY A 61 -9.09 -9.47 -5.99
CA GLY A 61 -10.45 -8.97 -5.85
C GLY A 61 -11.50 -9.74 -6.67
N ASN A 62 -11.07 -10.44 -7.73
CA ASN A 62 -11.91 -11.32 -8.54
C ASN A 62 -11.78 -12.81 -8.18
N ASN A 63 -11.22 -13.15 -7.03
CA ASN A 63 -11.01 -14.51 -6.52
C ASN A 63 -10.18 -15.41 -7.45
N LEU A 64 -9.27 -14.85 -8.17
CA LEU A 64 -8.30 -15.62 -8.93
C LEU A 64 -7.06 -15.89 -8.05
N PRO A 65 -6.40 -17.05 -8.20
CA PRO A 65 -5.21 -17.38 -7.40
C PRO A 65 -4.05 -16.47 -7.82
N LEU A 66 -3.74 -15.47 -6.98
CA LEU A 66 -2.70 -14.49 -7.31
C LEU A 66 -1.31 -15.13 -7.25
N TYR A 67 -0.92 -15.65 -6.09
CA TYR A 67 0.46 -16.08 -5.87
C TYR A 67 0.76 -17.48 -6.44
N ASP A 68 -0.18 -18.40 -6.35
CA ASP A 68 -0.03 -19.75 -6.91
C ASP A 68 0.06 -19.76 -8.44
N GLY A 69 -0.47 -18.72 -9.07
CA GLY A 69 -0.52 -18.60 -10.53
C GLY A 69 0.17 -17.36 -11.10
N ILE A 70 0.93 -16.62 -10.29
CA ILE A 70 1.42 -15.27 -10.66
C ILE A 70 2.19 -15.27 -11.99
N MET A 71 3.01 -16.29 -12.25
CA MET A 71 3.82 -16.39 -13.46
C MET A 71 2.99 -16.67 -14.73
N ASN A 72 1.75 -17.11 -14.59
CA ASN A 72 0.87 -17.42 -15.71
C ASN A 72 0.06 -16.22 -16.20
N TYR A 73 0.09 -15.11 -15.46
CA TYR A 73 -0.67 -13.91 -15.82
C TYR A 73 0.16 -12.97 -16.68
N ASN A 74 -0.35 -12.66 -17.89
CA ASN A 74 0.14 -11.54 -18.67
C ASN A 74 -0.50 -10.24 -18.17
N SER A 75 0.32 -9.29 -17.70
CA SER A 75 -0.16 -8.06 -17.08
C SER A 75 -1.02 -7.19 -17.99
N ASP A 76 -0.66 -7.10 -19.28
CA ASP A 76 -1.35 -6.25 -20.23
C ASP A 76 -2.69 -6.87 -20.65
N GLU A 77 -2.79 -8.22 -20.72
CA GLU A 77 -4.05 -8.94 -20.92
C GLU A 77 -4.99 -8.79 -19.73
N MET A 78 -4.44 -8.95 -18.51
CA MET A 78 -5.21 -8.75 -17.29
C MET A 78 -5.70 -7.31 -17.14
N ALA A 79 -4.88 -6.33 -17.54
CA ALA A 79 -5.28 -4.93 -17.55
C ALA A 79 -6.49 -4.68 -18.49
N ARG A 80 -6.52 -5.31 -19.66
CA ARG A 80 -7.68 -5.26 -20.58
C ARG A 80 -8.89 -5.97 -19.99
N ARG A 81 -8.69 -7.19 -19.47
CA ARG A 81 -9.76 -8.00 -18.88
C ARG A 81 -10.48 -7.28 -17.74
N PHE A 82 -9.74 -6.57 -16.89
CA PHE A 82 -10.29 -5.84 -15.74
C PHE A 82 -10.63 -4.38 -16.04
N ASN A 83 -10.44 -3.93 -17.27
CA ASN A 83 -10.66 -2.53 -17.68
C ASN A 83 -9.84 -1.51 -16.85
N VAL A 84 -8.58 -1.83 -16.58
CA VAL A 84 -7.66 -0.99 -15.79
C VAL A 84 -6.40 -0.60 -16.59
N VAL A 85 -6.45 -0.62 -17.91
CA VAL A 85 -5.30 -0.35 -18.79
C VAL A 85 -4.62 0.97 -18.45
N ALA A 86 -5.38 2.05 -18.26
CA ALA A 86 -4.83 3.37 -17.98
C ALA A 86 -4.06 3.38 -16.63
N ARG A 87 -4.66 2.81 -15.59
CA ARG A 87 -4.04 2.74 -14.25
C ARG A 87 -2.78 1.89 -14.26
N HIS A 88 -2.88 0.70 -14.87
CA HIS A 88 -1.75 -0.23 -14.99
C HIS A 88 -0.60 0.38 -15.82
N SER A 89 -0.90 0.99 -16.97
CA SER A 89 0.12 1.62 -17.81
C SER A 89 0.85 2.74 -17.07
N LEU A 90 0.11 3.54 -16.31
CA LEU A 90 0.68 4.62 -15.52
C LEU A 90 1.58 4.08 -14.39
N GLU A 91 1.13 3.09 -13.64
CA GLU A 91 1.92 2.43 -12.60
C GLU A 91 3.21 1.82 -13.18
N LYS A 92 3.08 1.07 -14.27
CA LYS A 92 4.17 0.42 -14.98
C LYS A 92 5.22 1.43 -15.45
N LYS A 93 4.79 2.55 -16.04
CA LYS A 93 5.68 3.61 -16.48
C LYS A 93 6.32 4.36 -15.31
N ALA A 94 5.58 4.67 -14.26
CA ALA A 94 6.14 5.30 -13.07
C ALA A 94 7.22 4.42 -12.44
N ALA A 95 6.98 3.13 -12.30
CA ALA A 95 7.98 2.17 -11.84
C ALA A 95 9.21 2.14 -12.77
N GLN A 96 9.02 2.09 -14.09
CA GLN A 96 10.11 1.98 -15.05
C GLN A 96 11.00 3.22 -15.13
N TYR A 97 10.43 4.42 -14.94
CA TYR A 97 11.13 5.69 -15.13
C TYR A 97 11.61 6.35 -13.82
N SER A 98 11.22 5.85 -12.66
CA SER A 98 11.76 6.33 -11.37
C SER A 98 13.27 6.04 -11.27
N ASP A 99 14.00 6.87 -10.56
CA ASP A 99 15.41 6.59 -10.27
C ASP A 99 15.52 5.40 -9.31
N ILE A 100 14.68 5.40 -8.26
CA ILE A 100 14.56 4.29 -7.31
C ILE A 100 13.10 3.81 -7.28
N PHE A 101 12.92 2.49 -7.35
CA PHE A 101 11.63 1.84 -7.24
C PHE A 101 11.57 1.00 -5.96
N THR A 102 10.56 1.25 -5.12
CA THR A 102 10.39 0.57 -3.83
C THR A 102 9.02 -0.05 -3.68
N THR A 103 8.90 -1.01 -2.78
CA THR A 103 7.64 -1.59 -2.32
C THR A 103 7.72 -1.97 -0.86
N VAL A 104 6.59 -2.37 -0.27
CA VAL A 104 6.44 -2.55 1.19
C VAL A 104 6.66 -3.99 1.68
N SER A 105 6.80 -4.96 0.77
CA SER A 105 7.03 -6.37 1.16
C SER A 105 7.62 -7.19 0.01
N ASP A 106 8.26 -8.31 0.35
CA ASP A 106 8.82 -9.25 -0.63
C ASP A 106 7.74 -9.87 -1.52
N ILE A 107 6.55 -10.11 -0.97
CA ILE A 107 5.40 -10.59 -1.75
C ILE A 107 5.00 -9.58 -2.81
N THR A 108 4.87 -8.30 -2.44
CA THR A 108 4.57 -7.24 -3.42
C THR A 108 5.73 -7.05 -4.42
N ALA A 109 6.98 -7.30 -4.01
CA ALA A 109 8.12 -7.26 -4.94
C ALA A 109 8.02 -8.31 -6.05
N GLN A 110 7.44 -9.49 -5.76
CA GLN A 110 7.15 -10.50 -6.80
C GLN A 110 6.10 -9.98 -7.80
N GLU A 111 5.02 -9.35 -7.31
CA GLU A 111 4.03 -8.72 -8.17
C GLU A 111 4.64 -7.63 -9.06
N CYS A 112 5.50 -6.78 -8.49
CA CYS A 112 6.18 -5.71 -9.22
C CYS A 112 7.02 -6.27 -10.38
N ARG A 113 7.80 -7.30 -10.12
CA ARG A 113 8.61 -7.96 -11.14
C ARG A 113 7.74 -8.53 -12.27
N GLN A 114 6.66 -9.23 -11.92
CA GLN A 114 5.78 -9.89 -12.89
C GLN A 114 4.92 -8.90 -13.67
N PHE A 115 4.30 -7.94 -12.99
CA PHE A 115 3.28 -7.09 -13.61
C PHE A 115 3.81 -5.76 -14.12
N LEU A 116 4.83 -5.20 -13.47
CA LEU A 116 5.39 -3.90 -13.89
C LEU A 116 6.65 -4.05 -14.75
N GLY A 117 7.21 -5.26 -14.82
CA GLY A 117 8.38 -5.56 -15.64
C GLY A 117 9.66 -4.92 -15.12
N ARG A 118 9.69 -4.55 -13.82
CA ARG A 118 10.87 -4.04 -13.11
C ARG A 118 10.94 -4.67 -11.72
N ALA A 119 12.11 -5.18 -11.35
CA ALA A 119 12.38 -5.56 -9.97
C ALA A 119 12.49 -4.28 -9.11
N VAL A 120 12.06 -4.37 -7.86
CA VAL A 120 12.25 -3.27 -6.89
C VAL A 120 13.73 -3.16 -6.51
N ASP A 121 14.20 -1.94 -6.29
CA ASP A 121 15.56 -1.68 -5.82
C ASP A 121 15.68 -1.94 -4.32
N VAL A 122 14.63 -1.59 -3.55
CA VAL A 122 14.58 -1.77 -2.09
C VAL A 122 13.17 -2.10 -1.63
N VAL A 123 13.05 -3.05 -0.70
CA VAL A 123 11.82 -3.30 0.06
C VAL A 123 11.85 -2.43 1.31
N THR A 124 10.84 -1.56 1.46
CA THR A 124 10.69 -0.62 2.59
C THR A 124 9.40 -0.94 3.33
N PRO A 125 9.42 -1.84 4.33
CA PRO A 125 8.23 -2.19 5.10
C PRO A 125 7.58 -0.97 5.75
N ASN A 126 6.25 -1.03 5.93
CA ASN A 126 5.55 0.01 6.66
C ASN A 126 6.14 0.17 8.06
N GLY A 127 6.33 1.40 8.48
CA GLY A 127 6.84 1.73 9.81
C GLY A 127 5.85 1.35 10.91
N PHE A 128 6.39 1.10 12.08
CA PHE A 128 5.63 0.94 13.32
C PHE A 128 6.13 1.97 14.32
N GLU A 129 5.22 2.61 15.03
CA GLU A 129 5.53 3.59 16.07
C GLU A 129 5.54 2.89 17.43
N PRO A 130 6.72 2.69 18.04
CA PRO A 130 6.84 1.96 19.30
C PRO A 130 6.11 2.60 20.48
N SER A 131 5.86 3.92 20.42
CA SER A 131 5.14 4.64 21.48
C SER A 131 3.70 4.17 21.67
N PHE A 132 3.12 3.46 20.69
CA PHE A 132 1.82 2.80 20.86
C PHE A 132 1.87 1.50 21.66
N THR A 133 3.07 1.00 21.94
CA THR A 133 3.24 -0.23 22.72
C THR A 133 3.46 0.14 24.19
N PRO A 134 2.73 -0.46 25.14
CA PRO A 134 3.00 -0.28 26.56
C PRO A 134 4.46 -0.55 26.91
N ALA A 135 5.02 0.24 27.80
CA ALA A 135 6.45 0.15 28.16
C ALA A 135 6.74 -0.99 29.15
N THR A 136 5.73 -1.41 29.93
CA THR A 136 5.84 -2.48 30.94
C THR A 136 4.73 -3.51 30.78
N ASP A 137 4.95 -4.71 31.37
CA ASP A 137 3.95 -5.77 31.36
C ASP A 137 2.69 -5.35 32.14
N GLU A 138 2.86 -4.58 33.25
CA GLU A 138 1.73 -4.06 34.01
C GLU A 138 0.88 -3.08 33.21
N GLU A 139 1.51 -2.15 32.48
CA GLU A 139 0.81 -1.24 31.57
C GLU A 139 0.10 -2.00 30.47
N TYR A 140 0.74 -3.03 29.93
CA TYR A 140 0.14 -3.89 28.90
C TYR A 140 -1.11 -4.59 29.43
N GLU A 141 -1.04 -5.21 30.61
CA GLU A 141 -2.19 -5.91 31.20
C GLU A 141 -3.34 -4.95 31.49
N GLN A 142 -3.05 -3.78 32.07
CA GLN A 142 -4.10 -2.76 32.35
C GLN A 142 -4.76 -2.27 31.06
N GLN A 143 -3.99 -1.94 30.03
CA GLN A 143 -4.52 -1.47 28.75
C GLN A 143 -5.30 -2.57 28.03
N ARG A 144 -4.79 -3.81 28.06
CA ARG A 144 -5.47 -4.99 27.50
C ARG A 144 -6.82 -5.22 28.18
N ASP A 145 -6.87 -5.20 29.49
CA ASP A 145 -8.11 -5.47 30.24
C ASP A 145 -9.14 -4.35 30.03
N ALA A 146 -8.69 -3.09 30.01
CA ALA A 146 -9.56 -1.96 29.70
C ALA A 146 -10.10 -2.03 28.25
N ALA A 147 -9.23 -2.34 27.28
CA ALA A 147 -9.63 -2.50 25.89
C ALA A 147 -10.58 -3.69 25.69
N ARG A 148 -10.29 -4.81 26.37
CA ARG A 148 -11.16 -5.99 26.36
C ARG A 148 -12.55 -5.69 26.90
N ALA A 149 -12.63 -5.04 28.06
CA ALA A 149 -13.92 -4.66 28.66
C ALA A 149 -14.75 -3.80 27.70
N LYS A 150 -14.10 -2.84 27.03
CA LYS A 150 -14.77 -1.98 26.04
C LYS A 150 -15.24 -2.75 24.81
N LEU A 151 -14.44 -3.69 24.31
CA LEU A 151 -14.82 -4.53 23.16
C LEU A 151 -15.99 -5.44 23.50
N VAL A 152 -16.00 -6.05 24.69
CA VAL A 152 -17.11 -6.90 25.17
C VAL A 152 -18.38 -6.08 25.33
N GLU A 153 -18.30 -4.89 25.95
CA GLU A 153 -19.45 -3.98 26.07
C GLU A 153 -20.08 -3.65 24.70
N VAL A 154 -19.25 -3.26 23.74
CA VAL A 154 -19.71 -2.92 22.39
C VAL A 154 -20.29 -4.15 21.67
N ALA A 155 -19.62 -5.30 21.76
CA ALA A 155 -20.07 -6.52 21.10
C ALA A 155 -21.39 -7.02 21.69
N SER A 156 -21.55 -6.99 23.01
CA SER A 156 -22.82 -7.34 23.68
C SER A 156 -23.95 -6.39 23.28
N ALA A 157 -23.67 -5.09 23.22
CA ALA A 157 -24.66 -4.11 22.78
C ALA A 157 -25.10 -4.31 21.32
N MET A 158 -24.17 -4.74 20.45
CA MET A 158 -24.46 -4.98 19.02
C MET A 158 -25.19 -6.31 18.78
N SER A 159 -24.84 -7.37 19.49
CA SER A 159 -25.44 -8.69 19.32
C SER A 159 -26.78 -8.84 20.11
N GLY A 160 -26.98 -8.05 21.17
CA GLY A 160 -28.08 -8.22 22.11
C GLY A 160 -27.87 -9.39 23.06
N GLU A 161 -26.66 -9.96 23.13
CA GLU A 161 -26.30 -11.10 23.96
C GLU A 161 -25.18 -10.73 24.93
N ASP A 162 -25.20 -11.32 26.14
CA ASP A 162 -24.10 -11.18 27.09
C ASP A 162 -22.91 -12.04 26.64
N ILE A 163 -21.81 -11.40 26.32
CA ILE A 163 -20.57 -12.10 25.93
C ILE A 163 -19.77 -12.47 27.17
N PRO A 164 -19.42 -13.75 27.37
CA PRO A 164 -18.66 -14.20 28.54
C PRO A 164 -17.31 -13.48 28.65
N GLU A 165 -16.87 -13.16 29.86
CA GLU A 165 -15.59 -12.49 30.11
C GLU A 165 -14.40 -13.27 29.57
N ASN A 166 -14.47 -14.59 29.50
CA ASN A 166 -13.40 -15.46 28.98
C ASN A 166 -13.53 -15.76 27.48
N ALA A 167 -14.49 -15.15 26.76
CA ALA A 167 -14.64 -15.34 25.32
C ALA A 167 -13.35 -14.94 24.57
N VAL A 168 -12.98 -15.71 23.57
CA VAL A 168 -11.89 -15.35 22.66
C VAL A 168 -12.38 -14.24 21.73
N LEU A 169 -11.69 -13.09 21.76
CA LEU A 169 -12.00 -11.98 20.86
C LEU A 169 -11.10 -12.05 19.64
N VAL A 170 -11.70 -12.10 18.46
CA VAL A 170 -11.00 -12.04 17.18
C VAL A 170 -11.43 -10.76 16.45
N GLY A 171 -10.50 -9.85 16.21
CA GLY A 171 -10.76 -8.58 15.55
C GLY A 171 -10.13 -8.50 14.16
N ILE A 172 -10.87 -7.94 13.21
CA ILE A 172 -10.34 -7.56 11.90
C ILE A 172 -10.52 -6.07 11.71
N GLY A 173 -9.42 -5.40 11.36
CA GLY A 173 -9.42 -3.98 11.02
C GLY A 173 -9.16 -3.76 9.53
N GLY A 174 -10.00 -2.95 8.87
CA GLY A 174 -9.78 -2.62 7.47
C GLY A 174 -11.03 -2.15 6.75
N ARG A 175 -10.88 -1.90 5.43
CA ARG A 175 -12.03 -1.66 4.56
C ARG A 175 -12.88 -2.92 4.47
N TYR A 176 -14.20 -2.74 4.31
CA TYR A 176 -15.11 -3.87 4.14
C TYR A 176 -14.91 -4.52 2.76
N GLU A 177 -13.96 -5.44 2.72
CA GLU A 177 -13.62 -6.24 1.53
C GLU A 177 -13.67 -7.70 1.95
N TRP A 178 -14.84 -8.33 1.76
CA TRP A 178 -15.20 -9.65 2.30
C TRP A 178 -14.12 -10.73 2.10
N LYS A 179 -13.53 -10.77 0.92
CA LYS A 179 -12.53 -11.79 0.55
C LYS A 179 -11.09 -11.35 0.80
N ASN A 180 -10.74 -10.13 0.39
CA ASN A 180 -9.36 -9.65 0.50
C ASN A 180 -8.90 -9.37 1.93
N LYS A 181 -9.85 -9.23 2.87
CA LYS A 181 -9.59 -8.97 4.30
C LYS A 181 -9.93 -10.15 5.19
N ALA A 182 -10.02 -11.34 4.61
CA ALA A 182 -10.25 -12.60 5.31
C ALA A 182 -11.55 -12.66 6.15
N PHE A 183 -12.50 -11.74 5.95
CA PHE A 183 -13.80 -11.81 6.62
C PHE A 183 -14.51 -13.15 6.38
N SER A 184 -14.29 -13.76 5.20
CA SER A 184 -14.84 -15.07 4.84
C SER A 184 -14.21 -16.25 5.59
N LEU A 185 -13.14 -16.05 6.35
CA LEU A 185 -12.48 -17.10 7.13
C LEU A 185 -12.96 -17.17 8.59
N ILE A 186 -13.76 -16.20 9.03
CA ILE A 186 -14.23 -16.07 10.43
C ILE A 186 -15.65 -16.59 10.61
N TRP A 187 -16.36 -16.88 9.50
CA TRP A 187 -17.74 -17.40 9.50
C TRP A 187 -17.76 -18.87 9.13
#